data_0e0e42299faf2230434b418c03f4e98a
#
_entry.id   0e0e42299faf2230434b418c03f4e98a
#
_cell.length_a   1.000
_cell.length_b   1.000
_cell.length_c   1.000
_cell.angle_alpha   90.00
_cell.angle_beta   90.00
_cell.angle_gamma   90.00
#
_symmetry.space_group_name_H-M   'P 1'
#
loop_
_entity.id
_entity.type
_entity.pdbx_description
1 polymer ?
#
loop_
_entity_poly.entity_id
_entity_poly.type
_entity_poly.pdbx_seq_one_letter_code
_entity_poly.pdbx_strand_id
1 'polypeptide(L)'
;MSRLEVKKVQLSDKTWMDAYLDEKQDKGCDMCFANIYLWGRKYKTGYAMVNDCLIFADLTDFNSVSMPLGEPEKVKQAILTLEEYFAEDGKPFALHLTTPKNVEQLEEWFPGKYQVEYERDLADYVYEREKLVALSGKKYHGKKNHVNKFKNLYPNWVYEPITDENVEDCFQMGLEWRRINDCEEDEEKLDELCVTFNALRLMKELHLTGGLLRLEPDGDVVAFAIGEELNKDMYVVHIEKAFADVPGAYPMIHQQFAEHAAEGYQ
;
A
#
# COMPACT_ATOMS: atom_id res chain seq x y z
N MET A 1 12.50 10.47 31.20
CA MET A 1 11.37 9.56 30.89
C MET A 1 11.85 8.14 30.62
N SER A 2 10.99 7.10 30.76
CA SER A 2 11.36 5.75 30.28
C SER A 2 11.58 5.82 28.75
N ARG A 3 12.59 5.14 28.25
CA ARG A 3 12.88 5.10 26.80
C ARG A 3 11.65 4.55 26.06
N LEU A 4 11.21 5.25 25.01
CA LEU A 4 10.13 4.79 24.16
C LEU A 4 10.53 3.46 23.51
N GLU A 5 9.75 2.41 23.73
CA GLU A 5 10.01 1.10 23.15
C GLU A 5 9.27 0.95 21.83
N VAL A 6 10.02 1.02 20.72
CA VAL A 6 9.48 0.74 19.38
C VAL A 6 9.52 -0.78 19.15
N LYS A 7 8.37 -1.37 18.83
CA LYS A 7 8.19 -2.81 18.63
C LYS A 7 8.00 -3.12 17.16
N LYS A 8 8.50 -4.28 16.73
CA LYS A 8 8.25 -4.80 15.38
C LYS A 8 6.79 -5.19 15.24
N VAL A 9 6.15 -4.77 14.14
CA VAL A 9 4.79 -5.17 13.79
C VAL A 9 4.72 -6.67 13.54
N GLN A 10 3.76 -7.35 14.17
CA GLN A 10 3.47 -8.78 14.03
C GLN A 10 2.12 -8.97 13.33
N LEU A 11 1.94 -10.09 12.64
CA LEU A 11 0.66 -10.41 11.99
C LEU A 11 -0.52 -10.44 12.99
N SER A 12 -0.25 -10.88 14.24
CA SER A 12 -1.21 -10.88 15.35
C SER A 12 -1.66 -9.48 15.79
N ASP A 13 -0.95 -8.43 15.38
CA ASP A 13 -1.29 -7.05 15.76
C ASP A 13 -2.43 -6.49 14.89
N LYS A 14 -2.76 -7.13 13.75
CA LYS A 14 -3.74 -6.65 12.78
C LYS A 14 -5.05 -6.21 13.44
N THR A 15 -5.66 -7.09 14.22
CA THR A 15 -7.00 -6.87 14.77
C THR A 15 -7.12 -5.61 15.64
N TRP A 16 -6.10 -5.31 16.43
CA TRP A 16 -6.15 -4.12 17.28
C TRP A 16 -5.61 -2.88 16.55
N MET A 17 -4.65 -3.03 15.62
CA MET A 17 -4.14 -1.92 14.82
C MET A 17 -5.19 -1.40 13.83
N ASP A 18 -5.96 -2.27 13.21
CA ASP A 18 -7.04 -1.88 12.29
C ASP A 18 -8.01 -0.89 12.96
N ALA A 19 -8.30 -1.06 14.26
CA ALA A 19 -9.15 -0.11 14.98
C ALA A 19 -8.62 1.34 14.99
N TYR A 20 -7.29 1.53 14.92
CA TYR A 20 -6.68 2.86 14.80
C TYR A 20 -6.57 3.34 13.35
N LEU A 21 -6.36 2.43 12.41
CA LEU A 21 -6.18 2.72 10.99
C LEU A 21 -7.53 3.04 10.32
N ASP A 22 -8.55 2.23 10.56
CA ASP A 22 -9.89 2.35 9.93
C ASP A 22 -10.63 3.63 10.35
N GLU A 23 -10.44 4.10 11.59
CA GLU A 23 -11.09 5.32 12.08
C GLU A 23 -10.69 6.58 11.32
N LYS A 24 -9.50 6.60 10.71
CA LYS A 24 -8.96 7.83 10.10
C LYS A 24 -9.50 8.12 8.72
N GLN A 25 -10.03 7.14 8.00
CA GLN A 25 -10.47 7.28 6.61
C GLN A 25 -9.45 8.03 5.73
N ASP A 26 -8.18 7.74 5.96
CA ASP A 26 -7.09 8.29 5.18
C ASP A 26 -7.10 7.73 3.76
N LYS A 27 -6.46 8.45 2.82
CA LYS A 27 -6.38 8.04 1.41
C LYS A 27 -5.00 7.52 1.01
N GLY A 28 -4.05 7.49 1.95
CA GLY A 28 -2.70 7.03 1.71
C GLY A 28 -2.55 5.53 1.93
N CYS A 29 -1.84 4.83 1.06
CA CYS A 29 -1.58 3.38 1.18
C CYS A 29 -0.79 3.02 2.45
N ASP A 30 -0.05 3.96 3.03
CA ASP A 30 0.69 3.78 4.28
C ASP A 30 -0.21 3.60 5.51
N MET A 31 -1.51 3.88 5.37
CA MET A 31 -2.50 3.79 6.45
C MET A 31 -3.29 2.48 6.42
N CYS A 32 -2.78 1.41 5.81
CA CYS A 32 -3.35 0.08 5.91
C CYS A 32 -2.35 -0.92 6.50
N PHE A 33 -2.88 -1.88 7.26
CA PHE A 33 -2.06 -2.85 7.98
C PHE A 33 -1.23 -3.71 7.03
N ALA A 34 -1.78 -4.11 5.90
CA ALA A 34 -1.04 -4.96 4.95
C ALA A 34 0.21 -4.24 4.41
N ASN A 35 0.12 -2.96 4.05
CA ASN A 35 1.28 -2.19 3.60
C ASN A 35 2.34 -2.09 4.72
N ILE A 36 1.92 -1.68 5.92
CA ILE A 36 2.80 -1.57 7.10
C ILE A 36 3.52 -2.89 7.40
N TYR A 37 2.79 -4.01 7.36
CA TYR A 37 3.34 -5.32 7.68
C TYR A 37 4.26 -5.85 6.56
N LEU A 38 3.84 -5.78 5.31
CA LEU A 38 4.57 -6.33 4.16
C LEU A 38 5.87 -5.57 3.89
N TRP A 39 5.85 -4.26 3.97
CA TRP A 39 7.02 -3.39 3.76
C TRP A 39 7.83 -3.14 5.04
N GLY A 40 7.29 -3.47 6.20
CA GLY A 40 7.91 -3.22 7.51
C GLY A 40 9.31 -3.79 7.65
N ARG A 41 9.65 -4.88 6.94
CA ARG A 41 11.01 -5.42 6.92
C ARG A 41 11.98 -4.52 6.15
N LYS A 42 11.58 -4.01 4.99
CA LYS A 42 12.41 -3.15 4.13
C LYS A 42 12.65 -1.80 4.81
N TYR A 43 11.58 -1.17 5.25
CA TYR A 43 11.62 0.16 5.86
C TYR A 43 11.87 0.14 7.36
N LYS A 44 12.12 -1.05 7.95
CA LYS A 44 12.33 -1.23 9.39
C LYS A 44 11.24 -0.57 10.24
N THR A 45 10.02 -0.60 9.76
CA THR A 45 8.86 0.02 10.41
C THR A 45 8.51 -0.75 11.68
N GLY A 46 8.45 -0.02 12.78
CA GLY A 46 7.93 -0.49 14.05
C GLY A 46 6.84 0.43 14.56
N TYR A 47 6.25 0.07 15.70
CA TYR A 47 5.22 0.86 16.34
C TYR A 47 5.51 1.09 17.83
N ALA A 48 4.94 2.15 18.38
CA ALA A 48 4.86 2.36 19.81
C ALA A 48 3.51 2.97 20.19
N MET A 49 3.17 2.88 21.48
CA MET A 49 1.99 3.54 22.05
C MET A 49 2.43 4.72 22.90
N VAL A 50 1.88 5.91 22.63
CA VAL A 50 2.14 7.14 23.36
C VAL A 50 0.79 7.79 23.69
N ASN A 51 0.48 7.96 24.97
CA ASN A 51 -0.79 8.53 25.44
C ASN A 51 -2.03 7.84 24.82
N ASP A 52 -2.02 6.53 24.72
CA ASP A 52 -3.04 5.70 24.02
C ASP A 52 -3.18 6.01 22.52
N CYS A 53 -2.20 6.65 21.91
CA CYS A 53 -2.12 6.82 20.44
C CYS A 53 -1.11 5.85 19.87
N LEU A 54 -1.44 5.29 18.71
CA LEU A 54 -0.54 4.47 17.91
C LEU A 54 0.37 5.39 17.06
N ILE A 55 1.67 5.13 17.08
CA ILE A 55 2.65 5.77 16.18
C ILE A 55 3.48 4.70 15.48
N PHE A 56 3.95 5.04 14.29
CA PHE A 56 4.95 4.28 13.55
C PHE A 56 6.28 5.03 13.52
N ALA A 57 7.37 4.27 13.61
CA ALA A 57 8.72 4.81 13.60
C ALA A 57 9.72 3.77 13.10
N ASP A 58 10.92 4.18 12.71
CA ASP A 58 12.01 3.26 12.38
C ASP A 58 12.50 2.54 13.63
N LEU A 59 12.66 1.22 13.54
CA LEU A 59 13.12 0.34 14.64
C LEU A 59 14.58 0.60 15.06
N THR A 60 15.38 1.20 14.18
CA THR A 60 16.82 1.33 14.38
C THR A 60 17.27 2.78 14.51
N ASP A 61 16.56 3.70 13.87
CA ASP A 61 16.89 5.13 13.84
C ASP A 61 15.67 6.01 14.08
N PHE A 62 15.44 6.32 15.34
CA PHE A 62 14.29 7.10 15.79
C PHE A 62 14.53 8.61 15.55
N ASN A 63 14.40 9.05 14.29
CA ASN A 63 14.59 10.45 13.88
C ASN A 63 13.27 11.16 13.52
N SER A 64 12.23 10.40 13.28
CA SER A 64 10.88 10.92 13.04
C SER A 64 9.84 9.89 13.44
N VAL A 65 8.60 10.31 13.59
CA VAL A 65 7.45 9.44 13.88
C VAL A 65 6.30 9.78 12.96
N SER A 66 5.42 8.81 12.70
CA SER A 66 4.18 9.10 12.00
C SER A 66 3.28 10.05 12.80
N MET A 67 2.35 10.72 12.14
CA MET A 67 1.26 11.42 12.86
C MET A 67 0.59 10.43 13.82
N PRO A 68 0.46 10.74 15.14
CA PRO A 68 -0.18 9.83 16.08
C PRO A 68 -1.64 9.56 15.72
N LEU A 69 -2.05 8.29 15.83
CA LEU A 69 -3.41 7.84 15.56
C LEU A 69 -4.16 7.62 16.87
N GLY A 70 -5.30 8.25 17.06
CA GLY A 70 -6.11 8.18 18.27
C GLY A 70 -7.07 9.36 18.40
N GLU A 71 -7.72 9.49 19.54
CA GLU A 71 -8.61 10.59 19.85
C GLU A 71 -7.89 11.96 19.81
N PRO A 72 -8.47 13.04 19.27
CA PRO A 72 -7.80 14.31 19.04
C PRO A 72 -7.06 14.88 20.25
N GLU A 73 -7.68 14.87 21.44
CA GLU A 73 -7.05 15.37 22.67
C GLU A 73 -5.84 14.52 23.10
N LYS A 74 -5.92 13.20 22.90
CA LYS A 74 -4.81 12.28 23.17
C LYS A 74 -3.69 12.46 22.16
N VAL A 75 -4.02 12.67 20.87
CA VAL A 75 -3.05 12.97 19.81
C VAL A 75 -2.27 14.25 20.15
N LYS A 76 -2.94 15.31 20.59
CA LYS A 76 -2.28 16.55 21.01
C LYS A 76 -1.30 16.30 22.17
N GLN A 77 -1.71 15.50 23.15
CA GLN A 77 -0.85 15.14 24.29
C GLN A 77 0.31 14.23 23.87
N ALA A 78 0.06 13.29 22.95
CA ALA A 78 1.11 12.42 22.40
C ALA A 78 2.19 13.24 21.68
N ILE A 79 1.80 14.25 20.89
CA ILE A 79 2.75 15.15 20.21
C ILE A 79 3.62 15.89 21.23
N LEU A 80 3.03 16.46 22.29
CA LEU A 80 3.80 17.14 23.34
C LEU A 80 4.79 16.19 24.04
N THR A 81 4.35 14.97 24.36
CA THR A 81 5.19 13.94 24.98
C THR A 81 6.35 13.53 24.05
N LEU A 82 6.08 13.41 22.75
CA LEU A 82 7.09 13.09 21.74
C LEU A 82 8.10 14.22 21.57
N GLU A 83 7.66 15.48 21.56
CA GLU A 83 8.56 16.65 21.52
C GLU A 83 9.53 16.65 22.69
N GLU A 84 9.03 16.40 23.93
CA GLU A 84 9.88 16.29 25.12
C GLU A 84 10.86 15.15 24.98
N TYR A 85 10.43 14.00 24.48
CA TYR A 85 11.28 12.83 24.25
C TYR A 85 12.41 13.15 23.26
N PHE A 86 12.10 13.78 22.11
CA PHE A 86 13.10 14.16 21.11
C PHE A 86 14.08 15.21 21.67
N ALA A 87 13.59 16.16 22.45
CA ALA A 87 14.43 17.17 23.10
C ALA A 87 15.39 16.57 24.11
N GLU A 88 14.96 15.58 24.93
CA GLU A 88 15.83 14.85 25.86
C GLU A 88 16.94 14.08 25.12
N ASP A 89 16.64 13.54 23.91
CA ASP A 89 17.62 12.83 23.06
C ASP A 89 18.49 13.81 22.20
N GLY A 90 18.24 15.12 22.32
CA GLY A 90 18.98 16.15 21.59
C GLY A 90 18.68 16.19 20.08
N LYS A 91 17.56 15.64 19.66
CA LYS A 91 17.12 15.56 18.26
C LYS A 91 16.01 16.56 17.96
N PRO A 92 15.93 17.09 16.72
CA PRO A 92 14.76 17.84 16.29
C PRO A 92 13.55 16.92 16.20
N PHE A 93 12.39 17.36 16.67
CA PHE A 93 11.14 16.65 16.50
C PHE A 93 10.66 16.72 15.06
N ALA A 94 10.33 15.59 14.46
CA ALA A 94 9.79 15.48 13.10
C ALA A 94 8.63 14.49 13.02
N LEU A 95 7.59 14.91 12.31
CA LEU A 95 6.48 14.06 11.91
C LEU A 95 6.57 13.73 10.42
N HIS A 96 6.25 12.49 10.05
CA HIS A 96 6.10 12.06 8.68
C HIS A 96 4.69 11.48 8.44
N LEU A 97 4.33 11.18 7.20
CA LEU A 97 2.99 10.70 6.80
C LEU A 97 1.88 11.64 7.29
N THR A 98 2.12 12.94 7.19
CA THR A 98 1.22 13.98 7.68
C THR A 98 0.37 14.49 6.51
N THR A 99 -0.95 14.30 6.60
CA THR A 99 -1.89 14.74 5.56
C THR A 99 -2.16 16.26 5.66
N PRO A 100 -2.69 16.89 4.60
CA PRO A 100 -3.11 18.29 4.67
C PRO A 100 -4.07 18.58 5.83
N LYS A 101 -4.99 17.65 6.12
CA LYS A 101 -5.91 17.76 7.26
C LYS A 101 -5.18 17.73 8.61
N ASN A 102 -4.14 16.90 8.73
CA ASN A 102 -3.31 16.89 9.93
C ASN A 102 -2.52 18.19 10.08
N VAL A 103 -2.03 18.76 8.98
CA VAL A 103 -1.32 20.06 9.00
C VAL A 103 -2.26 21.17 9.48
N GLU A 104 -3.50 21.22 8.99
CA GLU A 104 -4.51 22.20 9.48
C GLU A 104 -4.75 22.01 10.97
N GLN A 105 -4.87 20.78 11.45
CA GLN A 105 -5.07 20.49 12.88
C GLN A 105 -3.86 20.86 13.73
N LEU A 106 -2.65 20.61 13.24
CA LEU A 106 -1.39 21.00 13.91
C LEU A 106 -1.29 22.52 14.02
N GLU A 107 -1.64 23.25 12.97
CA GLU A 107 -1.63 24.72 12.97
C GLU A 107 -2.68 25.30 13.94
N GLU A 108 -3.86 24.66 14.06
CA GLU A 108 -4.86 25.03 15.07
C GLU A 108 -4.35 24.82 16.51
N TRP A 109 -3.69 23.69 16.78
CA TRP A 109 -3.19 23.38 18.11
C TRP A 109 -1.91 24.11 18.51
N PHE A 110 -1.04 24.37 17.53
CA PHE A 110 0.31 24.91 17.72
C PHE A 110 0.65 25.96 16.65
N PRO A 111 -0.03 27.13 16.65
CA PRO A 111 0.10 28.11 15.59
C PRO A 111 1.55 28.55 15.33
N GLY A 112 2.00 28.42 14.07
CA GLY A 112 3.32 28.86 13.62
C GLY A 112 4.50 28.07 14.20
N LYS A 113 4.26 26.91 14.82
CA LYS A 113 5.29 26.12 15.50
C LYS A 113 6.10 25.22 14.57
N TYR A 114 5.46 24.65 13.56
CA TYR A 114 6.07 23.65 12.67
C TYR A 114 6.33 24.22 11.28
N GLN A 115 7.42 23.77 10.67
CA GLN A 115 7.67 23.94 9.24
C GLN A 115 7.13 22.73 8.50
N VAL A 116 6.41 22.94 7.40
CA VAL A 116 5.83 21.88 6.59
C VAL A 116 6.60 21.77 5.29
N GLU A 117 7.04 20.54 4.95
CA GLU A 117 7.65 20.20 3.68
C GLU A 117 6.75 19.23 2.94
N TYR A 118 6.55 19.46 1.64
CA TYR A 118 5.76 18.58 0.78
C TYR A 118 6.67 17.68 -0.05
N GLU A 119 6.62 16.38 0.23
CA GLU A 119 7.40 15.36 -0.48
C GLU A 119 6.57 14.73 -1.60
N ARG A 120 6.70 15.28 -2.83
CA ARG A 120 5.92 14.85 -3.99
C ARG A 120 6.14 13.38 -4.34
N ASP A 121 7.35 12.86 -4.11
CA ASP A 121 7.74 11.50 -4.48
C ASP A 121 7.10 10.43 -3.58
N LEU A 122 6.60 10.83 -2.40
CA LEU A 122 5.86 9.96 -1.48
C LEU A 122 4.33 10.00 -1.70
N ALA A 123 3.86 10.77 -2.68
CA ALA A 123 2.43 10.91 -2.90
C ALA A 123 1.85 9.76 -3.75
N ASP A 124 0.77 9.16 -3.28
CA ASP A 124 0.01 8.14 -4.01
C ASP A 124 -0.70 8.70 -5.24
N TYR A 125 -0.90 7.83 -6.23
CA TYR A 125 -1.74 8.10 -7.38
C TYR A 125 -3.19 7.71 -7.07
N VAL A 126 -4.08 8.71 -7.07
CA VAL A 126 -5.51 8.50 -6.86
C VAL A 126 -6.25 8.59 -8.19
N TYR A 127 -7.09 7.60 -8.46
CA TYR A 127 -7.88 7.49 -9.69
C TYR A 127 -9.36 7.28 -9.34
N GLU A 128 -10.23 7.79 -10.19
CA GLU A 128 -11.65 7.43 -10.16
C GLU A 128 -11.82 6.05 -10.82
N ARG A 129 -12.37 5.08 -10.08
CA ARG A 129 -12.56 3.71 -10.54
C ARG A 129 -13.30 3.64 -11.88
N GLU A 130 -14.42 4.36 -12.02
CA GLU A 130 -15.20 4.35 -13.25
C GLU A 130 -14.39 4.77 -14.48
N LYS A 131 -13.45 5.71 -14.30
CA LYS A 131 -12.55 6.14 -15.39
C LYS A 131 -11.52 5.09 -15.74
N LEU A 132 -11.03 4.33 -14.75
CA LEU A 132 -10.10 3.22 -14.99
C LEU A 132 -10.80 2.07 -15.73
N VAL A 133 -12.02 1.73 -15.35
CA VAL A 133 -12.83 0.69 -15.98
C VAL A 133 -13.21 1.07 -17.41
N ALA A 134 -13.77 2.25 -17.62
CA ALA A 134 -14.26 2.70 -18.92
C ALA A 134 -13.12 3.10 -19.88
N LEU A 135 -11.94 3.45 -19.36
CA LEU A 135 -10.81 4.03 -20.10
C LEU A 135 -11.28 5.15 -21.04
N SER A 136 -12.17 6.01 -20.54
CA SER A 136 -12.82 7.06 -21.31
C SER A 136 -12.06 8.38 -21.22
N GLY A 137 -12.09 9.14 -22.34
CA GLY A 137 -11.46 10.45 -22.42
C GLY A 137 -10.01 10.40 -22.95
N LYS A 138 -9.52 11.58 -23.36
CA LYS A 138 -8.23 11.74 -24.05
C LYS A 138 -7.04 11.22 -23.22
N LYS A 139 -7.07 11.38 -21.92
CA LYS A 139 -6.02 10.93 -20.97
C LYS A 139 -5.82 9.41 -21.01
N TYR A 140 -6.89 8.64 -21.23
CA TYR A 140 -6.86 7.18 -21.21
C TYR A 140 -6.73 6.53 -22.59
N HIS A 141 -6.68 7.31 -23.67
CA HIS A 141 -6.67 6.80 -25.05
C HIS A 141 -5.53 5.79 -25.30
N GLY A 142 -4.33 6.07 -24.79
CA GLY A 142 -3.19 5.16 -24.88
C GLY A 142 -3.45 3.82 -24.17
N LYS A 143 -3.93 3.87 -22.91
CA LYS A 143 -4.26 2.66 -22.15
C LYS A 143 -5.36 1.84 -22.84
N LYS A 144 -6.40 2.49 -23.36
CA LYS A 144 -7.49 1.84 -24.11
C LYS A 144 -6.97 1.12 -25.36
N ASN A 145 -6.04 1.72 -26.10
CA ASN A 145 -5.44 1.08 -27.28
C ASN A 145 -4.67 -0.19 -26.89
N HIS A 146 -3.91 -0.16 -25.79
CA HIS A 146 -3.21 -1.35 -25.29
C HIS A 146 -4.16 -2.45 -24.85
N VAL A 147 -5.24 -2.12 -24.15
CA VAL A 147 -6.28 -3.08 -23.74
C VAL A 147 -6.96 -3.69 -24.98
N ASN A 148 -7.34 -2.87 -25.98
CA ASN A 148 -7.92 -3.36 -27.21
C ASN A 148 -6.94 -4.26 -27.99
N LYS A 149 -5.65 -3.91 -28.01
CA LYS A 149 -4.62 -4.75 -28.63
C LYS A 149 -4.52 -6.10 -27.95
N PHE A 150 -4.52 -6.13 -26.60
CA PHE A 150 -4.50 -7.38 -25.83
C PHE A 150 -5.72 -8.26 -26.18
N LYS A 151 -6.94 -7.70 -26.14
CA LYS A 151 -8.19 -8.42 -26.46
C LYS A 151 -8.21 -8.97 -27.89
N ASN A 152 -7.60 -8.25 -28.85
CA ASN A 152 -7.52 -8.70 -30.25
C ASN A 152 -6.48 -9.82 -30.44
N LEU A 153 -5.34 -9.76 -29.73
CA LEU A 153 -4.28 -10.76 -29.84
C LEU A 153 -4.65 -12.06 -29.12
N TYR A 154 -5.40 -11.95 -28.02
CA TYR A 154 -5.76 -13.06 -27.14
C TYR A 154 -7.26 -13.13 -26.94
N PRO A 155 -8.05 -13.57 -27.95
CA PRO A 155 -9.52 -13.53 -27.90
C PRO A 155 -10.12 -14.46 -26.83
N ASN A 156 -9.36 -15.44 -26.35
CA ASN A 156 -9.79 -16.42 -25.35
C ASN A 156 -9.30 -16.10 -23.93
N TRP A 157 -8.74 -14.89 -23.70
CA TRP A 157 -8.28 -14.49 -22.38
C TRP A 157 -9.38 -14.61 -21.32
N VAL A 158 -8.97 -14.90 -20.09
CA VAL A 158 -9.88 -14.95 -18.94
C VAL A 158 -9.30 -14.15 -17.77
N TYR A 159 -10.20 -13.57 -16.97
CA TYR A 159 -9.91 -13.00 -15.67
C TYR A 159 -10.47 -13.92 -14.60
N GLU A 160 -9.69 -14.21 -13.57
CA GLU A 160 -10.10 -15.02 -12.43
C GLU A 160 -9.75 -14.31 -11.13
N PRO A 161 -10.60 -14.37 -10.08
CA PRO A 161 -10.16 -14.00 -8.74
C PRO A 161 -9.07 -14.97 -8.28
N ILE A 162 -8.09 -14.47 -7.52
CA ILE A 162 -7.09 -15.34 -6.88
C ILE A 162 -7.76 -16.06 -5.72
N THR A 163 -7.59 -17.37 -5.68
CA THR A 163 -8.13 -18.29 -4.67
C THR A 163 -7.04 -19.24 -4.19
N ASP A 164 -7.31 -20.06 -3.18
CA ASP A 164 -6.38 -21.11 -2.71
C ASP A 164 -6.02 -22.12 -3.80
N GLU A 165 -6.90 -22.28 -4.81
CA GLU A 165 -6.73 -23.26 -5.87
C GLU A 165 -5.78 -22.78 -6.97
N ASN A 166 -5.71 -21.44 -7.20
CA ASN A 166 -4.92 -20.85 -8.29
C ASN A 166 -3.80 -19.90 -7.82
N VAL A 167 -3.65 -19.65 -6.54
CA VAL A 167 -2.60 -18.77 -5.99
C VAL A 167 -1.19 -19.28 -6.32
N GLU A 168 -1.00 -20.59 -6.41
CA GLU A 168 0.29 -21.19 -6.79
C GLU A 168 0.70 -20.80 -8.21
N ASP A 169 -0.24 -20.66 -9.15
CA ASP A 169 0.06 -20.20 -10.50
C ASP A 169 0.60 -18.76 -10.51
N CYS A 170 0.11 -17.91 -9.60
CA CYS A 170 0.65 -16.55 -9.40
C CYS A 170 2.09 -16.60 -8.84
N PHE A 171 2.40 -17.56 -7.95
CA PHE A 171 3.77 -17.78 -7.49
C PHE A 171 4.69 -18.19 -8.63
N GLN A 172 4.27 -19.12 -9.46
CA GLN A 172 5.06 -19.58 -10.60
C GLN A 172 5.29 -18.44 -11.61
N MET A 173 4.27 -17.65 -11.90
CA MET A 173 4.40 -16.42 -12.70
C MET A 173 5.41 -15.45 -12.08
N GLY A 174 5.34 -15.21 -10.77
CA GLY A 174 6.26 -14.34 -10.04
C GLY A 174 7.72 -14.82 -10.08
N LEU A 175 7.96 -16.14 -9.98
CA LEU A 175 9.29 -16.74 -10.11
C LEU A 175 9.86 -16.57 -11.51
N GLU A 176 9.05 -16.77 -12.55
CA GLU A 176 9.46 -16.56 -13.93
C GLU A 176 9.70 -15.06 -14.21
N TRP A 177 8.85 -14.19 -13.67
CA TRP A 177 9.04 -12.73 -13.75
C TRP A 177 10.38 -12.30 -13.13
N ARG A 178 10.74 -12.88 -11.97
CA ARG A 178 12.05 -12.69 -11.32
C ARG A 178 13.21 -13.05 -12.25
N ARG A 179 13.11 -14.21 -12.90
CA ARG A 179 14.14 -14.71 -13.82
C ARG A 179 14.32 -13.80 -15.04
N ILE A 180 13.21 -13.36 -15.64
CA ILE A 180 13.22 -12.51 -16.85
C ILE A 180 13.76 -11.11 -16.57
N ASN A 181 13.52 -10.57 -15.36
CA ASN A 181 13.88 -9.21 -15.01
C ASN A 181 15.21 -9.09 -14.25
N ASP A 182 16.03 -10.16 -14.20
CA ASP A 182 17.34 -10.19 -13.55
C ASP A 182 17.32 -9.58 -12.14
N CYS A 183 16.29 -9.91 -11.35
CA CYS A 183 16.06 -9.28 -10.05
C CYS A 183 17.17 -9.57 -9.02
N GLU A 184 18.02 -10.56 -9.25
CA GLU A 184 19.12 -10.90 -8.35
C GLU A 184 20.19 -9.80 -8.28
N GLU A 185 20.28 -8.96 -9.29
CA GLU A 185 21.21 -7.82 -9.37
C GLU A 185 20.60 -6.49 -8.89
N ASP A 186 19.31 -6.50 -8.51
CA ASP A 186 18.54 -5.29 -8.15
C ASP A 186 17.83 -5.50 -6.82
N GLU A 187 18.38 -4.89 -5.76
CA GLU A 187 17.87 -5.03 -4.39
C GLU A 187 16.42 -4.52 -4.24
N GLU A 188 16.04 -3.46 -4.95
CA GLU A 188 14.68 -2.92 -4.89
C GLU A 188 13.67 -3.90 -5.50
N LYS A 189 14.00 -4.51 -6.63
CA LYS A 189 13.17 -5.55 -7.25
C LYS A 189 13.07 -6.81 -6.39
N LEU A 190 14.17 -7.18 -5.70
CA LEU A 190 14.15 -8.31 -4.76
C LEU A 190 13.23 -8.04 -3.58
N ASP A 191 13.28 -6.85 -2.99
CA ASP A 191 12.40 -6.46 -1.89
C ASP A 191 10.93 -6.46 -2.33
N GLU A 192 10.63 -5.88 -3.51
CA GLU A 192 9.28 -5.88 -4.08
C GLU A 192 8.76 -7.31 -4.33
N LEU A 193 9.62 -8.23 -4.79
CA LEU A 193 9.26 -9.64 -4.94
C LEU A 193 9.04 -10.34 -3.60
N CYS A 194 9.84 -10.04 -2.59
CA CYS A 194 9.60 -10.55 -1.24
C CYS A 194 8.24 -10.11 -0.71
N VAL A 195 7.88 -8.84 -0.91
CA VAL A 195 6.55 -8.29 -0.58
C VAL A 195 5.47 -9.03 -1.37
N THR A 196 5.64 -9.19 -2.68
CA THR A 196 4.70 -9.89 -3.56
C THR A 196 4.43 -11.33 -3.10
N PHE A 197 5.48 -12.11 -2.83
CA PHE A 197 5.32 -13.48 -2.38
C PHE A 197 4.73 -13.59 -0.97
N ASN A 198 5.04 -12.67 -0.07
CA ASN A 198 4.41 -12.64 1.24
C ASN A 198 2.93 -12.23 1.15
N ALA A 199 2.58 -11.29 0.27
CA ALA A 199 1.18 -10.95 0.01
C ALA A 199 0.39 -12.18 -0.48
N LEU A 200 0.89 -12.91 -1.49
CA LEU A 200 0.27 -14.14 -1.98
C LEU A 200 0.09 -15.21 -0.89
N ARG A 201 1.08 -15.38 0.01
CA ARG A 201 1.01 -16.35 1.11
C ARG A 201 0.03 -15.98 2.19
N LEU A 202 -0.15 -14.69 2.44
CA LEU A 202 -0.89 -14.14 3.58
C LEU A 202 -2.18 -13.45 3.16
N MET A 203 -2.69 -13.77 1.94
CA MET A 203 -3.89 -13.13 1.41
C MET A 203 -5.07 -13.18 2.39
N LYS A 204 -5.28 -14.33 3.04
CA LYS A 204 -6.37 -14.51 4.01
C LYS A 204 -6.15 -13.75 5.30
N GLU A 205 -4.95 -13.87 5.87
CA GLU A 205 -4.59 -13.25 7.15
C GLU A 205 -4.56 -11.73 7.05
N LEU A 206 -4.16 -11.20 5.88
CA LEU A 206 -4.12 -9.76 5.61
C LEU A 206 -5.43 -9.22 5.01
N HIS A 207 -6.42 -10.10 4.72
CA HIS A 207 -7.69 -9.77 4.06
C HIS A 207 -7.49 -9.15 2.66
N LEU A 208 -6.48 -9.62 1.92
CA LEU A 208 -6.21 -9.16 0.57
C LEU A 208 -7.13 -9.82 -0.45
N THR A 209 -7.45 -9.07 -1.49
CA THR A 209 -8.14 -9.55 -2.68
C THR A 209 -7.17 -9.58 -3.85
N GLY A 210 -7.26 -10.58 -4.70
CA GLY A 210 -6.41 -10.70 -5.89
C GLY A 210 -7.21 -11.06 -7.14
N GLY A 211 -6.63 -10.72 -8.28
CA GLY A 211 -7.12 -11.12 -9.60
C GLY A 211 -5.98 -11.45 -10.54
N LEU A 212 -6.18 -12.39 -11.44
CA LEU A 212 -5.18 -12.84 -12.41
C LEU A 212 -5.75 -12.88 -13.83
N LEU A 213 -4.84 -12.87 -14.81
CA LEU A 213 -5.16 -13.03 -16.23
C LEU A 213 -4.45 -14.26 -16.80
N ARG A 214 -5.20 -15.02 -17.61
CA ARG A 214 -4.68 -16.05 -18.51
C ARG A 214 -4.99 -15.68 -19.97
N LEU A 215 -4.18 -16.16 -20.89
CA LEU A 215 -4.43 -15.93 -22.34
C LEU A 215 -5.49 -16.85 -22.92
N GLU A 216 -5.75 -17.95 -22.25
CA GLU A 216 -6.78 -18.94 -22.54
C GLU A 216 -7.18 -19.67 -21.24
N PRO A 217 -8.38 -20.26 -21.15
CA PRO A 217 -8.76 -21.10 -20.01
C PRO A 217 -7.73 -22.19 -19.75
N ASP A 218 -7.41 -22.43 -18.48
CA ASP A 218 -6.41 -23.42 -18.03
C ASP A 218 -4.97 -23.14 -18.52
N GLY A 219 -4.70 -22.01 -19.16
CA GLY A 219 -3.36 -21.57 -19.55
C GLY A 219 -2.57 -20.94 -18.39
N ASP A 220 -1.29 -20.65 -18.65
CA ASP A 220 -0.42 -20.01 -17.67
C ASP A 220 -0.90 -18.58 -17.31
N VAL A 221 -0.67 -18.17 -16.06
CA VAL A 221 -0.92 -16.80 -15.60
C VAL A 221 0.10 -15.86 -16.27
N VAL A 222 -0.39 -14.78 -16.87
CA VAL A 222 0.45 -13.78 -17.54
C VAL A 222 0.47 -12.42 -16.83
N ALA A 223 -0.47 -12.20 -15.92
CA ALA A 223 -0.53 -11.02 -15.06
C ALA A 223 -1.38 -11.30 -13.83
N PHE A 224 -1.09 -10.60 -12.73
CA PHE A 224 -1.95 -10.56 -11.55
C PHE A 224 -1.85 -9.22 -10.82
N ALA A 225 -2.86 -8.91 -10.02
CA ALA A 225 -2.90 -7.77 -9.13
C ALA A 225 -3.43 -8.18 -7.76
N ILE A 226 -2.97 -7.48 -6.71
CA ILE A 226 -3.39 -7.69 -5.32
C ILE A 226 -3.65 -6.34 -4.68
N GLY A 227 -4.74 -6.26 -3.92
CA GLY A 227 -5.11 -5.05 -3.20
C GLY A 227 -6.06 -5.35 -2.06
N GLU A 228 -6.54 -4.30 -1.41
CA GLU A 228 -7.52 -4.39 -0.33
C GLU A 228 -8.42 -3.15 -0.26
N GLU A 229 -9.49 -3.25 0.49
CA GLU A 229 -10.25 -2.09 0.94
C GLU A 229 -9.37 -1.24 1.86
N LEU A 230 -9.13 0.03 1.50
CA LEU A 230 -8.45 0.98 2.35
C LEU A 230 -9.41 1.62 3.37
N ASN A 231 -10.60 1.95 2.89
CA ASN A 231 -11.72 2.41 3.69
C ASN A 231 -13.01 2.28 2.85
N LYS A 232 -14.16 2.64 3.41
CA LYS A 232 -15.48 2.50 2.75
C LYS A 232 -15.61 3.14 1.35
N ASP A 233 -14.74 4.11 1.02
CA ASP A 233 -14.81 4.86 -0.24
C ASP A 233 -13.63 4.57 -1.18
N MET A 234 -12.55 3.96 -0.65
CA MET A 234 -11.28 3.78 -1.35
C MET A 234 -10.81 2.33 -1.34
N TYR A 235 -10.28 1.92 -2.47
CA TYR A 235 -9.60 0.63 -2.65
C TYR A 235 -8.14 0.88 -3.03
N VAL A 236 -7.19 0.18 -2.41
CA VAL A 236 -5.77 0.30 -2.72
C VAL A 236 -5.27 -0.93 -3.49
N VAL A 237 -4.49 -0.67 -4.54
CA VAL A 237 -3.77 -1.70 -5.29
C VAL A 237 -2.32 -1.68 -4.84
N HIS A 238 -1.88 -2.75 -4.18
CA HIS A 238 -0.51 -2.86 -3.67
C HIS A 238 0.46 -3.43 -4.68
N ILE A 239 0.00 -4.37 -5.49
CA ILE A 239 0.84 -5.16 -6.37
C ILE A 239 0.16 -5.31 -7.72
N GLU A 240 0.92 -5.05 -8.79
CA GLU A 240 0.58 -5.41 -10.16
C GLU A 240 1.83 -6.02 -10.81
N LYS A 241 1.69 -7.21 -11.35
CA LYS A 241 2.73 -7.90 -12.12
C LYS A 241 2.18 -8.37 -13.45
N ALA A 242 2.94 -8.18 -14.50
CA ALA A 242 2.62 -8.72 -15.83
C ALA A 242 3.90 -9.02 -16.61
N PHE A 243 3.84 -9.93 -17.55
CA PHE A 243 4.93 -10.14 -18.50
C PHE A 243 4.96 -9.01 -19.53
N ALA A 244 6.12 -8.38 -19.70
CA ALA A 244 6.31 -7.26 -20.61
C ALA A 244 6.22 -7.67 -22.09
N ASP A 245 6.55 -8.93 -22.41
CA ASP A 245 6.46 -9.54 -23.72
C ASP A 245 5.03 -9.97 -24.10
N VAL A 246 4.06 -9.86 -23.18
CA VAL A 246 2.63 -9.99 -23.46
C VAL A 246 2.01 -8.61 -23.68
N PRO A 247 1.82 -8.17 -24.94
CA PRO A 247 1.42 -6.81 -25.25
C PRO A 247 0.06 -6.44 -24.65
N GLY A 248 0.06 -5.46 -23.77
CA GLY A 248 -1.15 -4.94 -23.13
C GLY A 248 -1.56 -5.64 -21.85
N ALA A 249 -0.79 -6.61 -21.33
CA ALA A 249 -1.11 -7.33 -20.10
C ALA A 249 -1.22 -6.40 -18.88
N TYR A 250 -0.27 -5.48 -18.67
CA TYR A 250 -0.35 -4.51 -17.56
C TYR A 250 -1.62 -3.66 -17.57
N PRO A 251 -1.93 -2.89 -18.64
CA PRO A 251 -3.17 -2.12 -18.65
C PRO A 251 -4.43 -2.99 -18.63
N MET A 252 -4.34 -4.24 -19.07
CA MET A 252 -5.46 -5.18 -19.02
C MET A 252 -5.74 -5.65 -17.59
N ILE A 253 -4.71 -6.10 -16.85
CA ILE A 253 -4.92 -6.50 -15.44
C ILE A 253 -5.37 -5.31 -14.59
N HIS A 254 -4.79 -4.13 -14.79
CA HIS A 254 -5.18 -2.90 -14.10
C HIS A 254 -6.67 -2.56 -14.32
N GLN A 255 -7.16 -2.63 -15.58
CA GLN A 255 -8.56 -2.41 -15.89
C GLN A 255 -9.46 -3.46 -15.24
N GLN A 256 -9.13 -4.74 -15.43
CA GLN A 256 -9.96 -5.85 -14.95
C GLN A 256 -10.00 -5.92 -13.42
N PHE A 257 -8.88 -5.64 -12.77
CA PHE A 257 -8.83 -5.59 -11.31
C PHE A 257 -9.68 -4.44 -10.76
N ALA A 258 -9.62 -3.24 -11.38
CA ALA A 258 -10.50 -2.13 -11.02
C ALA A 258 -11.99 -2.46 -11.27
N GLU A 259 -12.30 -3.24 -12.31
CA GLU A 259 -13.67 -3.63 -12.65
C GLU A 259 -14.26 -4.63 -11.65
N HIS A 260 -13.48 -5.63 -11.23
CA HIS A 260 -13.97 -6.77 -10.45
C HIS A 260 -13.67 -6.67 -8.95
N ALA A 261 -12.44 -6.29 -8.58
CA ALA A 261 -12.03 -6.26 -7.16
C ALA A 261 -12.42 -4.96 -6.45
N ALA A 262 -12.42 -3.83 -7.18
CA ALA A 262 -12.79 -2.53 -6.62
C ALA A 262 -14.26 -2.14 -6.89
N GLU A 263 -15.15 -3.10 -7.10
CA GLU A 263 -16.58 -2.84 -7.31
C GLU A 263 -17.18 -2.20 -6.04
N GLY A 264 -17.88 -1.07 -6.22
CA GLY A 264 -18.50 -0.31 -5.12
C GLY A 264 -17.66 0.81 -4.55
N TYR A 265 -16.37 0.90 -4.89
CA TYR A 265 -15.48 2.00 -4.50
C TYR A 265 -15.48 3.14 -5.56
N GLN A 266 -15.06 4.33 -5.12
CA GLN A 266 -15.03 5.54 -5.98
C GLN A 266 -13.81 5.65 -6.88
#